data_b95ac0c106f87fa29a0fa3a1ed1ba8f4
#
_entry.id   b95ac0c106f87fa29a0fa3a1ed1ba8f4
#
_cell.length_a   1.000
_cell.length_b   1.000
_cell.length_c   1.000
_cell.angle_alpha   90.00
_cell.angle_beta   90.00
_cell.angle_gamma   90.00
#
_symmetry.space_group_name_H-M   'P 1'
#
loop_
_entity.id
_entity.type
_entity.pdbx_description
1 polymer ?
#
loop_
_entity_poly.entity_id
_entity_poly.type
_entity_poly.pdbx_seq_one_letter_code
_entity_poly.pdbx_strand_id
1 'polypeptide(L)'
;MIDIKHIKKMCQKVIDYKDIDHIVIPVQEQKTIIAKADLLLDQTFVFDKPWDMERCSIPYKLDVLNWETVCHDDEEWCFMLNRMEYLDTLINAYIISKDTRYIQKAKYYIIHWINSHVRIVSQPSTRTLDTAIRMMSMFEAVPYLLHYSVLKDEELELIFTSIYHQALYLKENYQPKYTLSNWGSIQVGILYIILDIYPNQGHLYSWVEQEIQQQLQIQIYEDGLQWEQSTMYHVEVLNILLKVIYYKRVFNQICNQYIIDTAEKMSEALYQLSMPNNEIECFGDTDRVTISAVMERASYLFSNGILKYFGNAEFDAENMYYFGACANQEYKNLPLLQPALQSFDGYASGVFTTRSCWGSSANFTMFTNGSLGSGHGHSDNLHVSLCMNGKPVLIDSGRYTYREDHEERIRLKSVAAHNSLVIDDHPSCIPSGSWTYSDFTIPTKTYVKHDGKIHYYEGSVISKNPLQIWTRKLRFRDNGI
;
A
#
# COMPACT_ATOMS: atom_id res chain seq x y z
N MET A 1 -14.62 25.42 16.74
CA MET A 1 -15.80 24.64 17.18
C MET A 1 -16.19 23.75 16.02
N ILE A 2 -16.35 22.47 16.27
CA ILE A 2 -16.72 21.47 15.25
C ILE A 2 -18.21 21.64 14.93
N ASP A 3 -18.54 21.72 13.64
CA ASP A 3 -19.92 21.76 13.18
C ASP A 3 -20.46 20.34 12.98
N ILE A 4 -21.12 19.79 14.02
CA ILE A 4 -21.69 18.46 14.01
C ILE A 4 -22.74 18.25 12.91
N LYS A 5 -23.51 19.28 12.57
CA LYS A 5 -24.50 19.18 11.48
C LYS A 5 -23.80 19.00 10.13
N HIS A 6 -22.73 19.75 9.91
CA HIS A 6 -21.91 19.61 8.70
C HIS A 6 -21.26 18.20 8.64
N ILE A 7 -20.65 17.73 9.73
CA ILE A 7 -20.04 16.39 9.81
C ILE A 7 -21.08 15.30 9.51
N LYS A 8 -22.24 15.34 10.13
CA LYS A 8 -23.33 14.37 9.84
C LYS A 8 -23.71 14.38 8.36
N LYS A 9 -23.79 15.56 7.74
CA LYS A 9 -24.06 15.67 6.31
C LYS A 9 -22.97 15.05 5.46
N MET A 10 -21.69 15.22 5.84
CA MET A 10 -20.57 14.60 5.11
C MET A 10 -20.55 13.08 5.31
N CYS A 11 -20.78 12.59 6.52
CA CYS A 11 -20.94 11.15 6.77
C CYS A 11 -22.13 10.56 5.99
N GLN A 12 -23.26 11.29 5.91
CA GLN A 12 -24.42 10.83 5.14
C GLN A 12 -24.08 10.68 3.65
N LYS A 13 -23.28 11.56 3.07
CA LYS A 13 -22.82 11.38 1.68
C LYS A 13 -22.03 10.07 1.52
N VAL A 14 -21.18 9.72 2.49
CA VAL A 14 -20.43 8.43 2.46
C VAL A 14 -21.39 7.25 2.57
N ILE A 15 -22.36 7.31 3.49
CA ILE A 15 -23.37 6.27 3.69
C ILE A 15 -24.16 6.02 2.39
N ASP A 16 -24.69 7.09 1.80
CA ASP A 16 -25.50 7.04 0.57
C ASP A 16 -24.65 6.53 -0.61
N TYR A 17 -23.42 7.01 -0.72
CA TYR A 17 -22.53 6.63 -1.83
C TYR A 17 -22.09 5.16 -1.77
N LYS A 18 -21.85 4.64 -0.56
CA LYS A 18 -21.48 3.23 -0.35
C LYS A 18 -22.66 2.29 -0.49
N ASP A 19 -23.89 2.78 -0.30
CA ASP A 19 -25.10 1.95 -0.23
C ASP A 19 -24.94 0.82 0.81
N ILE A 20 -24.72 1.24 2.08
CA ILE A 20 -24.31 0.36 3.18
C ILE A 20 -25.29 -0.78 3.43
N ASP A 21 -26.60 -0.53 3.24
CA ASP A 21 -27.64 -1.55 3.48
C ASP A 21 -27.54 -2.75 2.53
N HIS A 22 -26.96 -2.56 1.37
CA HIS A 22 -26.81 -3.60 0.34
C HIS A 22 -25.41 -4.22 0.27
N ILE A 23 -24.54 -3.89 1.24
CA ILE A 23 -23.21 -4.53 1.33
C ILE A 23 -23.36 -6.01 1.67
N VAL A 24 -22.81 -6.86 0.82
CA VAL A 24 -22.74 -8.31 1.01
C VAL A 24 -21.26 -8.72 0.98
N ILE A 25 -20.78 -9.24 2.11
CA ILE A 25 -19.41 -9.73 2.20
C ILE A 25 -19.30 -11.10 1.50
N PRO A 26 -18.27 -11.34 0.66
CA PRO A 26 -18.10 -12.60 -0.04
C PRO A 26 -18.10 -13.81 0.89
N VAL A 27 -18.87 -14.85 0.54
CA VAL A 27 -19.12 -16.01 1.42
C VAL A 27 -17.84 -16.72 1.84
N GLN A 28 -16.84 -16.81 0.94
CA GLN A 28 -15.56 -17.45 1.20
C GLN A 28 -14.74 -16.75 2.30
N GLU A 29 -14.97 -15.46 2.55
CA GLU A 29 -14.26 -14.66 3.55
C GLU A 29 -14.96 -14.59 4.91
N GLN A 30 -16.28 -14.81 4.94
CA GLN A 30 -17.12 -14.59 6.12
C GLN A 30 -16.63 -15.35 7.36
N LYS A 31 -16.27 -16.64 7.21
CA LYS A 31 -15.80 -17.47 8.32
C LYS A 31 -14.51 -16.93 8.95
N THR A 32 -13.57 -16.50 8.12
CA THR A 32 -12.29 -15.94 8.58
C THR A 32 -12.50 -14.59 9.26
N ILE A 33 -13.36 -13.73 8.71
CA ILE A 33 -13.69 -12.43 9.29
C ILE A 33 -14.34 -12.60 10.67
N ILE A 34 -15.32 -13.48 10.81
CA ILE A 34 -15.96 -13.75 12.11
C ILE A 34 -14.95 -14.27 13.12
N ALA A 35 -14.09 -15.24 12.74
CA ALA A 35 -13.07 -15.77 13.64
C ALA A 35 -12.09 -14.70 14.14
N LYS A 36 -11.65 -13.81 13.25
CA LYS A 36 -10.78 -12.68 13.63
C LYS A 36 -11.51 -11.65 14.51
N ALA A 37 -12.78 -11.37 14.20
CA ALA A 37 -13.60 -10.47 15.00
C ALA A 37 -13.87 -11.02 16.43
N ASP A 38 -14.05 -12.33 16.58
CA ASP A 38 -14.18 -12.97 17.90
C ASP A 38 -12.92 -12.78 18.75
N LEU A 39 -11.73 -12.88 18.15
CA LEU A 39 -10.48 -12.56 18.84
C LEU A 39 -10.46 -11.11 19.32
N LEU A 40 -10.89 -10.17 18.48
CA LEU A 40 -10.95 -8.74 18.83
C LEU A 40 -11.96 -8.45 19.93
N LEU A 41 -13.07 -9.21 20.06
CA LEU A 41 -13.99 -9.07 21.20
C LEU A 41 -13.27 -9.33 22.54
N ASP A 42 -12.33 -10.26 22.56
CA ASP A 42 -11.54 -10.64 23.74
C ASP A 42 -10.18 -9.89 23.81
N GLN A 43 -10.04 -8.77 23.11
CA GLN A 43 -8.80 -7.97 23.06
C GLN A 43 -7.57 -8.77 22.61
N THR A 44 -7.77 -9.78 21.78
CA THR A 44 -6.72 -10.55 21.14
C THR A 44 -6.50 -10.03 19.74
N PHE A 45 -5.26 -9.60 19.44
CA PHE A 45 -4.90 -8.97 18.16
C PHE A 45 -4.00 -9.89 17.34
N VAL A 46 -4.22 -9.87 16.02
CA VAL A 46 -3.42 -10.55 15.01
C VAL A 46 -3.25 -9.58 13.85
N PHE A 47 -2.02 -9.39 13.37
CA PHE A 47 -1.69 -8.54 12.24
C PHE A 47 -1.12 -9.41 11.12
N ASP A 48 -1.97 -9.88 10.23
CA ASP A 48 -1.64 -10.87 9.19
C ASP A 48 -2.27 -10.57 7.83
N LYS A 49 -2.72 -9.33 7.61
CA LYS A 49 -3.20 -8.91 6.29
C LYS A 49 -2.07 -8.99 5.26
N PRO A 50 -2.38 -9.29 3.98
CA PRO A 50 -1.36 -9.43 2.93
C PRO A 50 -0.44 -8.21 2.78
N TRP A 51 -0.97 -7.01 3.02
CA TRP A 51 -0.25 -5.75 2.87
C TRP A 51 0.27 -5.17 4.19
N ASP A 52 0.14 -5.89 5.32
CA ASP A 52 0.73 -5.45 6.59
C ASP A 52 2.26 -5.31 6.47
N MET A 53 2.79 -4.17 6.94
CA MET A 53 4.22 -3.87 6.83
C MET A 53 5.08 -4.85 7.64
N GLU A 54 4.65 -5.22 8.82
CA GLU A 54 5.28 -6.26 9.64
C GLU A 54 4.19 -7.22 10.11
N ARG A 55 4.17 -8.41 9.51
CA ARG A 55 3.12 -9.40 9.82
C ARG A 55 3.42 -10.06 11.15
N CYS A 56 2.43 -10.07 12.05
CA CYS A 56 2.43 -10.86 13.26
C CYS A 56 1.19 -11.76 13.30
N SER A 57 1.35 -13.00 12.85
CA SER A 57 0.28 -14.00 12.82
C SER A 57 0.05 -14.70 14.17
N ILE A 58 0.88 -14.42 15.18
CA ILE A 58 0.74 -14.97 16.52
C ILE A 58 -0.28 -14.13 17.28
N PRO A 59 -1.42 -14.73 17.74
CA PRO A 59 -2.40 -14.01 18.53
C PRO A 59 -1.79 -13.52 19.85
N TYR A 60 -2.04 -12.25 20.19
CA TYR A 60 -1.64 -11.70 21.47
C TYR A 60 -2.82 -11.03 22.17
N LYS A 61 -3.12 -11.49 23.38
CA LYS A 61 -4.20 -10.96 24.21
C LYS A 61 -3.71 -9.87 25.14
N LEU A 62 -4.40 -8.74 25.15
CA LEU A 62 -4.20 -7.66 26.11
C LEU A 62 -5.23 -7.80 27.23
N ASP A 63 -4.81 -8.27 28.41
CA ASP A 63 -5.69 -8.31 29.59
C ASP A 63 -6.15 -6.91 30.02
N VAL A 64 -5.27 -5.94 29.87
CA VAL A 64 -5.54 -4.50 30.01
C VAL A 64 -5.15 -3.82 28.71
N LEU A 65 -6.10 -3.10 28.11
CA LEU A 65 -5.85 -2.39 26.85
C LEU A 65 -4.91 -1.21 27.09
N ASN A 66 -3.64 -1.41 26.78
CA ASN A 66 -2.60 -0.41 26.82
C ASN A 66 -2.05 -0.16 25.41
N TRP A 67 -2.20 1.06 24.91
CA TRP A 67 -1.82 1.45 23.55
C TRP A 67 -0.31 1.56 23.32
N GLU A 68 0.49 1.57 24.39
CA GLU A 68 1.96 1.56 24.33
C GLU A 68 2.56 0.14 24.45
N THR A 69 1.72 -0.90 24.33
CA THR A 69 2.21 -2.28 24.45
C THR A 69 3.10 -2.62 23.26
N VAL A 70 4.30 -3.13 23.54
CA VAL A 70 5.19 -3.75 22.59
C VAL A 70 5.16 -5.26 22.81
N CYS A 71 4.90 -6.04 21.77
CA CYS A 71 4.87 -7.49 21.83
C CYS A 71 6.02 -8.08 21.05
N HIS A 72 6.51 -9.23 21.49
CA HIS A 72 7.56 -9.99 20.79
C HIS A 72 8.88 -9.21 20.59
N ASP A 73 9.17 -8.23 21.44
CA ASP A 73 10.29 -7.30 21.29
C ASP A 73 10.30 -6.54 19.96
N ASP A 74 9.12 -6.31 19.40
CA ASP A 74 8.93 -5.66 18.12
C ASP A 74 8.02 -4.42 18.25
N GLU A 75 8.58 -3.23 18.03
CA GLU A 75 7.84 -1.97 18.09
C GLU A 75 6.77 -1.86 17.00
N GLU A 76 6.95 -2.53 15.85
CA GLU A 76 5.95 -2.51 14.77
C GLU A 76 4.62 -3.09 15.22
N TRP A 77 4.60 -4.01 16.18
CA TRP A 77 3.37 -4.50 16.79
C TRP A 77 2.56 -3.38 17.47
N CYS A 78 3.25 -2.50 18.21
CA CYS A 78 2.64 -1.31 18.82
C CYS A 78 2.07 -0.37 17.75
N PHE A 79 2.80 -0.17 16.66
CA PHE A 79 2.35 0.67 15.56
C PHE A 79 1.12 0.10 14.87
N MET A 80 1.10 -1.19 14.56
CA MET A 80 -0.07 -1.88 13.99
C MET A 80 -1.29 -1.79 14.90
N LEU A 81 -1.12 -1.97 16.22
CA LEU A 81 -2.21 -1.80 17.19
C LEU A 81 -2.86 -0.40 17.08
N ASN A 82 -2.04 0.64 16.90
CA ASN A 82 -2.47 2.03 16.87
C ASN A 82 -2.96 2.53 15.51
N ARG A 83 -2.79 1.79 14.41
CA ARG A 83 -3.41 2.06 13.10
C ARG A 83 -4.91 1.82 13.11
N MET A 84 -5.39 0.92 13.97
CA MET A 84 -6.82 0.56 14.08
C MET A 84 -7.45 0.01 12.80
N GLU A 85 -6.67 -0.51 11.87
CA GLU A 85 -7.18 -1.06 10.60
C GLU A 85 -8.10 -2.27 10.82
N TYR A 86 -8.01 -2.94 11.98
CA TYR A 86 -8.91 -4.02 12.39
C TYR A 86 -10.36 -3.58 12.68
N LEU A 87 -10.66 -2.28 12.66
CA LEU A 87 -12.04 -1.78 12.77
C LEU A 87 -12.93 -2.28 11.62
N ASP A 88 -12.35 -2.44 10.42
CA ASP A 88 -13.03 -3.02 9.26
C ASP A 88 -13.51 -4.45 9.52
N THR A 89 -12.68 -5.27 10.18
CA THR A 89 -12.98 -6.65 10.53
C THR A 89 -14.19 -6.73 11.48
N LEU A 90 -14.27 -5.86 12.48
CA LEU A 90 -15.40 -5.79 13.40
C LEU A 90 -16.68 -5.33 12.69
N ILE A 91 -16.59 -4.34 11.82
CA ILE A 91 -17.73 -3.81 11.06
C ILE A 91 -18.24 -4.86 10.06
N ASN A 92 -17.34 -5.51 9.33
CA ASN A 92 -17.70 -6.59 8.41
C ASN A 92 -18.32 -7.77 9.15
N ALA A 93 -17.83 -8.15 10.33
CA ALA A 93 -18.43 -9.18 11.17
C ALA A 93 -19.86 -8.82 11.61
N TYR A 94 -20.12 -7.55 11.92
CA TYR A 94 -21.49 -7.07 12.20
C TYR A 94 -22.37 -7.13 10.93
N ILE A 95 -21.86 -6.73 9.79
CA ILE A 95 -22.61 -6.81 8.51
C ILE A 95 -23.01 -8.25 8.21
N ILE A 96 -22.12 -9.23 8.45
CA ILE A 96 -22.36 -10.65 8.22
C ILE A 96 -23.38 -11.23 9.19
N SER A 97 -23.19 -11.01 10.50
CA SER A 97 -23.89 -11.73 11.56
C SER A 97 -25.05 -10.96 12.21
N LYS A 98 -25.06 -9.63 12.08
CA LYS A 98 -25.91 -8.69 12.83
C LYS A 98 -25.72 -8.77 14.35
N ASP A 99 -24.62 -9.38 14.82
CA ASP A 99 -24.27 -9.41 16.24
C ASP A 99 -23.71 -8.05 16.67
N THR A 100 -24.50 -7.34 17.50
CA THR A 100 -24.19 -5.98 17.94
C THR A 100 -22.91 -5.87 18.76
N ARG A 101 -22.40 -6.99 19.33
CA ARG A 101 -21.13 -6.98 20.08
C ARG A 101 -19.97 -6.46 19.23
N TYR A 102 -19.91 -6.82 17.94
CA TYR A 102 -18.83 -6.40 17.04
C TYR A 102 -18.81 -4.89 16.82
N ILE A 103 -19.95 -4.31 16.43
CA ILE A 103 -20.00 -2.88 16.15
C ILE A 103 -19.85 -2.02 17.42
N GLN A 104 -20.34 -2.51 18.57
CA GLN A 104 -20.10 -1.87 19.86
C GLN A 104 -18.62 -1.94 20.27
N LYS A 105 -17.94 -3.05 19.96
CA LYS A 105 -16.50 -3.17 20.21
C LYS A 105 -15.67 -2.23 19.33
N ALA A 106 -16.06 -2.03 18.06
CA ALA A 106 -15.43 -1.05 17.19
C ALA A 106 -15.53 0.37 17.78
N LYS A 107 -16.74 0.79 18.22
CA LYS A 107 -16.92 2.05 18.95
C LYS A 107 -16.05 2.10 20.22
N TYR A 108 -16.04 1.03 21.00
CA TYR A 108 -15.26 0.97 22.25
C TYR A 108 -13.77 1.25 22.00
N TYR A 109 -13.17 0.64 21.01
CA TYR A 109 -11.75 0.86 20.70
C TYR A 109 -11.46 2.32 20.33
N ILE A 110 -12.29 2.93 19.49
CA ILE A 110 -12.15 4.35 19.11
C ILE A 110 -12.22 5.26 20.35
N ILE A 111 -13.28 5.13 21.14
CA ILE A 111 -13.51 5.99 22.32
C ILE A 111 -12.45 5.76 23.39
N HIS A 112 -12.06 4.50 23.62
CA HIS A 112 -11.01 4.16 24.58
C HIS A 112 -9.67 4.78 24.19
N TRP A 113 -9.30 4.71 22.90
CA TRP A 113 -8.06 5.33 22.41
C TRP A 113 -8.08 6.84 22.64
N ILE A 114 -9.17 7.52 22.28
CA ILE A 114 -9.31 8.97 22.42
C ILE A 114 -9.21 9.40 23.88
N ASN A 115 -9.87 8.68 24.79
CA ASN A 115 -9.82 8.97 26.21
C ASN A 115 -8.43 8.73 26.83
N SER A 116 -7.67 7.79 26.27
CA SER A 116 -6.28 7.52 26.68
C SER A 116 -5.31 8.57 26.13
N HIS A 117 -5.70 9.31 25.08
CA HIS A 117 -4.85 10.28 24.34
C HIS A 117 -5.54 11.65 24.24
N VAL A 118 -5.95 12.20 25.40
CA VAL A 118 -6.59 13.54 25.46
C VAL A 118 -5.69 14.64 24.86
N ARG A 119 -4.39 14.46 24.96
CA ARG A 119 -3.37 15.26 24.26
C ARG A 119 -2.55 14.36 23.37
N ILE A 120 -2.36 14.77 22.13
CA ILE A 120 -1.48 14.07 21.20
C ILE A 120 -0.07 14.60 21.41
N VAL A 121 0.80 13.75 21.92
CA VAL A 121 2.24 14.04 22.15
C VAL A 121 3.08 12.97 21.47
N SER A 122 4.36 13.22 21.24
CA SER A 122 5.25 12.27 20.59
C SER A 122 5.56 11.08 21.51
N GLN A 123 5.07 9.91 21.12
CA GLN A 123 5.27 8.62 21.79
C GLN A 123 5.01 7.49 20.77
N PRO A 124 5.31 6.20 21.06
CA PRO A 124 5.13 5.11 20.10
C PRO A 124 3.72 5.03 19.50
N SER A 125 2.67 5.13 20.31
CA SER A 125 1.26 5.09 19.86
C SER A 125 0.85 6.27 18.97
N THR A 126 1.69 7.29 18.84
CA THR A 126 1.43 8.51 18.06
C THR A 126 2.53 8.80 17.04
N ARG A 127 3.29 7.79 16.61
CA ARG A 127 4.20 7.91 15.46
C ARG A 127 3.41 8.49 14.28
N THR A 128 3.97 9.45 13.55
CA THR A 128 3.20 10.27 12.60
C THR A 128 2.52 9.45 11.49
N LEU A 129 3.19 8.42 10.95
CA LEU A 129 2.60 7.52 9.96
C LEU A 129 1.33 6.84 10.53
N ASP A 130 1.45 6.23 11.70
CA ASP A 130 0.35 5.46 12.30
C ASP A 130 -0.78 6.35 12.81
N THR A 131 -0.44 7.59 13.19
CA THR A 131 -1.44 8.63 13.49
C THR A 131 -2.28 8.97 12.26
N ALA A 132 -1.66 9.10 11.08
CA ALA A 132 -2.40 9.33 9.85
C ALA A 132 -3.33 8.16 9.51
N ILE A 133 -2.80 6.92 9.51
CA ILE A 133 -3.57 5.72 9.21
C ILE A 133 -4.74 5.57 10.19
N ARG A 134 -4.51 5.75 11.50
CA ARG A 134 -5.57 5.73 12.53
C ARG A 134 -6.65 6.76 12.27
N MET A 135 -6.29 8.00 11.92
CA MET A 135 -7.27 9.03 11.56
C MET A 135 -8.18 8.54 10.45
N MET A 136 -7.61 7.90 9.43
CA MET A 136 -8.38 7.36 8.31
C MET A 136 -9.24 6.18 8.76
N SER A 137 -8.71 5.24 9.53
CA SER A 137 -9.47 4.10 10.07
C SER A 137 -10.66 4.53 10.94
N MET A 138 -10.46 5.52 11.81
CA MET A 138 -11.55 6.11 12.60
C MET A 138 -12.59 6.78 11.70
N PHE A 139 -12.15 7.57 10.73
CA PHE A 139 -13.03 8.27 9.81
C PHE A 139 -13.85 7.28 8.96
N GLU A 140 -13.25 6.24 8.43
CA GLU A 140 -13.93 5.22 7.61
C GLU A 140 -14.93 4.38 8.41
N ALA A 141 -14.71 4.17 9.72
CA ALA A 141 -15.63 3.46 10.60
C ALA A 141 -16.89 4.28 10.96
N VAL A 142 -16.74 5.60 11.12
CA VAL A 142 -17.83 6.47 11.62
C VAL A 142 -19.12 6.40 10.80
N PRO A 143 -19.13 6.41 9.45
CA PRO A 143 -20.35 6.28 8.66
C PRO A 143 -21.15 5.02 9.01
N TYR A 144 -20.49 3.87 9.22
CA TYR A 144 -21.13 2.64 9.63
C TYR A 144 -21.72 2.74 11.05
N LEU A 145 -20.95 3.29 11.99
CA LEU A 145 -21.40 3.49 13.37
C LEU A 145 -22.60 4.44 13.46
N LEU A 146 -22.67 5.45 12.61
CA LEU A 146 -23.82 6.36 12.50
C LEU A 146 -25.02 5.68 11.84
N HIS A 147 -24.80 5.00 10.71
CA HIS A 147 -25.84 4.30 9.97
C HIS A 147 -26.59 3.28 10.86
N TYR A 148 -25.85 2.52 11.64
CA TYR A 148 -26.40 1.54 12.57
C TYR A 148 -26.78 2.12 13.96
N SER A 149 -26.84 3.45 14.09
CA SER A 149 -27.28 4.16 15.30
C SER A 149 -26.48 3.81 16.58
N VAL A 150 -25.19 3.57 16.42
CA VAL A 150 -24.29 3.18 17.53
C VAL A 150 -23.68 4.40 18.21
N LEU A 151 -23.52 5.53 17.49
CA LEU A 151 -22.92 6.77 17.99
C LEU A 151 -23.96 7.77 18.44
N LYS A 152 -23.69 8.43 19.56
CA LYS A 152 -24.36 9.66 20.01
C LYS A 152 -23.67 10.91 19.48
N ASP A 153 -24.34 12.04 19.52
CA ASP A 153 -23.80 13.31 19.02
C ASP A 153 -22.53 13.74 19.78
N GLU A 154 -22.49 13.54 21.09
CA GLU A 154 -21.33 13.87 21.91
C GLU A 154 -20.12 12.97 21.59
N GLU A 155 -20.37 11.68 21.29
CA GLU A 155 -19.32 10.74 20.87
C GLU A 155 -18.79 11.09 19.46
N LEU A 156 -19.68 11.52 18.56
CA LEU A 156 -19.31 12.00 17.25
C LEU A 156 -18.44 13.26 17.32
N GLU A 157 -18.83 14.25 18.16
CA GLU A 157 -18.04 15.46 18.40
C GLU A 157 -16.66 15.12 18.96
N LEU A 158 -16.59 14.20 19.93
CA LEU A 158 -15.35 13.73 20.53
C LEU A 158 -14.41 13.12 19.47
N ILE A 159 -14.93 12.24 18.60
CA ILE A 159 -14.15 11.57 17.55
C ILE A 159 -13.59 12.62 16.56
N PHE A 160 -14.42 13.51 16.04
CA PHE A 160 -13.94 14.49 15.06
C PHE A 160 -13.06 15.58 15.69
N THR A 161 -13.24 15.89 16.97
CA THR A 161 -12.29 16.74 17.71
C THR A 161 -10.93 16.09 17.80
N SER A 162 -10.88 14.79 18.12
CA SER A 162 -9.63 14.03 18.16
C SER A 162 -8.97 13.94 16.79
N ILE A 163 -9.72 13.63 15.73
CA ILE A 163 -9.20 13.59 14.35
C ILE A 163 -8.59 14.95 13.97
N TYR A 164 -9.25 16.04 14.30
CA TYR A 164 -8.72 17.38 14.02
C TYR A 164 -7.43 17.68 14.78
N HIS A 165 -7.34 17.32 16.07
CA HIS A 165 -6.10 17.47 16.85
C HIS A 165 -4.95 16.60 16.29
N GLN A 166 -5.26 15.40 15.85
CA GLN A 166 -4.28 14.54 15.18
C GLN A 166 -3.81 15.17 13.85
N ALA A 167 -4.71 15.79 13.06
CA ALA A 167 -4.33 16.49 11.83
C ALA A 167 -3.38 17.67 12.09
N LEU A 168 -3.63 18.47 13.14
CA LEU A 168 -2.72 19.53 13.54
C LEU A 168 -1.37 18.99 14.00
N TYR A 169 -1.38 17.92 14.79
CA TYR A 169 -0.15 17.24 15.25
C TYR A 169 0.69 16.74 14.07
N LEU A 170 0.08 16.15 13.05
CA LEU A 170 0.80 15.73 11.84
C LEU A 170 1.47 16.89 11.14
N LYS A 171 0.77 18.01 10.99
CA LYS A 171 1.33 19.23 10.36
C LYS A 171 2.50 19.77 11.15
N GLU A 172 2.39 19.86 12.48
CA GLU A 172 3.43 20.39 13.38
C GLU A 172 4.69 19.50 13.41
N ASN A 173 4.50 18.18 13.23
CA ASN A 173 5.58 17.20 13.28
C ASN A 173 6.00 16.68 11.90
N TYR A 174 5.53 17.28 10.81
CA TYR A 174 5.94 16.93 9.46
C TYR A 174 7.42 17.25 9.23
N GLN A 175 8.18 16.24 8.81
CA GLN A 175 9.62 16.38 8.56
C GLN A 175 9.90 16.47 7.06
N PRO A 176 10.85 17.32 6.60
CA PRO A 176 11.18 17.47 5.17
C PRO A 176 11.54 16.15 4.47
N LYS A 177 12.15 15.20 5.19
CA LYS A 177 12.47 13.87 4.63
C LYS A 177 11.26 13.08 4.19
N TYR A 178 10.07 13.36 4.74
CA TYR A 178 8.84 12.67 4.37
C TYR A 178 8.39 12.99 2.95
N THR A 179 8.76 14.15 2.40
CA THR A 179 8.52 14.49 0.99
C THR A 179 9.14 13.46 0.03
N LEU A 180 10.18 12.76 0.48
CA LEU A 180 10.89 11.73 -0.30
C LEU A 180 10.46 10.29 0.04
N SER A 181 9.35 10.08 0.74
CA SER A 181 8.97 8.73 1.17
C SER A 181 7.46 8.50 1.13
N ASN A 182 7.08 7.23 1.05
CA ASN A 182 5.69 6.78 1.19
C ASN A 182 5.02 7.35 2.48
N TRP A 183 5.77 7.53 3.56
CA TRP A 183 5.27 8.14 4.80
C TRP A 183 4.66 9.51 4.57
N GLY A 184 5.30 10.35 3.75
CA GLY A 184 4.77 11.66 3.40
C GLY A 184 3.51 11.55 2.55
N SER A 185 3.53 10.69 1.54
CA SER A 185 2.39 10.50 0.64
C SER A 185 1.15 10.01 1.40
N ILE A 186 1.31 9.07 2.33
CA ILE A 186 0.21 8.58 3.18
C ILE A 186 -0.30 9.68 4.10
N GLN A 187 0.59 10.37 4.85
CA GLN A 187 0.20 11.43 5.77
C GLN A 187 -0.53 12.57 5.05
N VAL A 188 0.04 13.06 3.95
CA VAL A 188 -0.51 14.19 3.21
C VAL A 188 -1.79 13.80 2.46
N GLY A 189 -1.84 12.60 1.88
CA GLY A 189 -3.04 12.08 1.21
C GLY A 189 -4.22 11.94 2.17
N ILE A 190 -3.99 11.42 3.38
CA ILE A 190 -5.03 11.33 4.41
C ILE A 190 -5.48 12.73 4.88
N LEU A 191 -4.55 13.64 5.11
CA LEU A 191 -4.90 15.02 5.42
C LEU A 191 -5.74 15.66 4.32
N TYR A 192 -5.44 15.40 3.03
CA TYR A 192 -6.17 15.94 1.90
C TYR A 192 -7.63 15.44 1.84
N ILE A 193 -7.90 14.22 2.33
CA ILE A 193 -9.25 13.68 2.48
C ILE A 193 -9.94 14.30 3.70
N ILE A 194 -9.29 14.27 4.85
CA ILE A 194 -9.89 14.66 6.14
C ILE A 194 -10.23 16.16 6.17
N LEU A 195 -9.41 17.01 5.56
CA LEU A 195 -9.64 18.47 5.54
C LEU A 195 -10.88 18.88 4.74
N ASP A 196 -11.38 18.06 3.82
CA ASP A 196 -12.66 18.32 3.13
C ASP A 196 -13.86 18.33 4.09
N ILE A 197 -13.71 17.74 5.28
CA ILE A 197 -14.78 17.67 6.31
C ILE A 197 -14.79 18.92 7.19
N TYR A 198 -13.67 19.62 7.29
CA TYR A 198 -13.54 20.77 8.17
C TYR A 198 -13.58 22.08 7.37
N PRO A 199 -14.61 22.91 7.53
CA PRO A 199 -14.67 24.20 6.84
C PRO A 199 -13.56 25.15 7.34
N ASN A 200 -13.13 26.06 6.48
CA ASN A 200 -12.21 27.17 6.80
C ASN A 200 -10.77 26.78 7.14
N GLN A 201 -10.24 25.68 6.60
CA GLN A 201 -8.86 25.23 6.80
C GLN A 201 -7.89 25.70 5.67
N GLY A 202 -8.11 26.85 5.08
CA GLY A 202 -7.45 27.31 3.85
C GLY A 202 -5.92 27.18 3.83
N HIS A 203 -5.23 27.62 4.88
CA HIS A 203 -3.76 27.52 4.93
C HIS A 203 -3.25 26.06 4.99
N LEU A 204 -3.90 25.23 5.79
CA LEU A 204 -3.53 23.83 5.91
C LEU A 204 -3.83 23.07 4.61
N TYR A 205 -4.99 23.38 4.02
CA TYR A 205 -5.42 22.80 2.75
C TYR A 205 -4.46 23.15 1.60
N SER A 206 -4.08 24.42 1.47
CA SER A 206 -3.13 24.88 0.43
C SER A 206 -1.75 24.22 0.60
N TRP A 207 -1.29 24.04 1.84
CA TRP A 207 -0.05 23.33 2.10
C TRP A 207 -0.14 21.86 1.67
N VAL A 208 -1.23 21.17 1.99
CA VAL A 208 -1.45 19.77 1.61
C VAL A 208 -1.47 19.61 0.09
N GLU A 209 -2.15 20.51 -0.64
CA GLU A 209 -2.18 20.46 -2.11
C GLU A 209 -0.80 20.66 -2.74
N GLN A 210 0.00 21.58 -2.22
CA GLN A 210 1.36 21.81 -2.70
C GLN A 210 2.26 20.63 -2.39
N GLU A 211 2.17 20.11 -1.18
CA GLU A 211 3.02 19.01 -0.71
C GLU A 211 2.75 17.71 -1.48
N ILE A 212 1.49 17.32 -1.67
CA ILE A 212 1.15 16.11 -2.43
C ILE A 212 1.62 16.22 -3.88
N GLN A 213 1.47 17.38 -4.51
CA GLN A 213 1.93 17.60 -5.87
C GLN A 213 3.46 17.50 -5.97
N GLN A 214 4.18 18.11 -5.03
CA GLN A 214 5.64 18.04 -4.97
C GLN A 214 6.12 16.60 -4.75
N GLN A 215 5.49 15.86 -3.84
CA GLN A 215 5.81 14.46 -3.58
C GLN A 215 5.66 13.60 -4.84
N LEU A 216 4.55 13.72 -5.54
CA LEU A 216 4.30 12.95 -6.75
C LEU A 216 5.32 13.26 -7.86
N GLN A 217 5.72 14.54 -8.02
CA GLN A 217 6.75 14.93 -8.98
C GLN A 217 8.13 14.35 -8.68
N ILE A 218 8.44 14.15 -7.40
CA ILE A 218 9.75 13.64 -6.97
C ILE A 218 9.75 12.11 -6.88
N GLN A 219 8.66 11.52 -6.36
CA GLN A 219 8.61 10.10 -6.02
C GLN A 219 8.18 9.20 -7.18
N ILE A 220 7.49 9.72 -8.19
CA ILE A 220 6.98 8.88 -9.28
C ILE A 220 7.76 9.16 -10.56
N TYR A 221 8.40 8.12 -11.08
CA TYR A 221 9.12 8.18 -12.34
C TYR A 221 8.18 8.39 -13.54
N GLU A 222 8.74 8.82 -14.65
CA GLU A 222 7.99 9.03 -15.89
C GLU A 222 7.30 7.76 -16.42
N ASP A 223 7.83 6.59 -16.09
CA ASP A 223 7.25 5.28 -16.41
C ASP A 223 6.20 4.79 -15.40
N GLY A 224 5.90 5.57 -14.36
CA GLY A 224 4.86 5.31 -13.38
C GLY A 224 5.30 4.54 -12.15
N LEU A 225 6.55 4.07 -12.06
CA LEU A 225 7.04 3.40 -10.87
C LEU A 225 7.45 4.39 -9.77
N GLN A 226 7.27 3.99 -8.53
CA GLN A 226 7.66 4.76 -7.35
C GLN A 226 9.16 4.56 -7.08
N TRP A 227 9.86 5.62 -6.69
CA TRP A 227 11.33 5.71 -6.64
C TRP A 227 12.00 4.85 -5.55
N GLU A 228 11.27 4.40 -4.53
CA GLU A 228 11.84 3.61 -3.43
C GLU A 228 12.26 2.20 -3.85
N GLN A 229 12.06 1.84 -5.11
CA GLN A 229 12.48 0.56 -5.70
C GLN A 229 11.95 -0.65 -4.92
N SER A 230 10.66 -0.58 -4.56
CA SER A 230 9.91 -1.67 -3.93
C SER A 230 8.47 -1.65 -4.42
N THR A 231 7.98 -2.79 -4.91
CA THR A 231 6.61 -2.89 -5.42
C THR A 231 5.57 -2.71 -4.33
N MET A 232 5.87 -3.15 -3.09
CA MET A 232 4.97 -2.96 -1.96
C MET A 232 4.78 -1.47 -1.63
N TYR A 233 5.84 -0.68 -1.60
CA TYR A 233 5.77 0.76 -1.34
C TYR A 233 5.20 1.55 -2.51
N HIS A 234 5.35 1.07 -3.74
CA HIS A 234 4.60 1.57 -4.88
C HIS A 234 3.07 1.42 -4.65
N VAL A 235 2.63 0.27 -4.16
CA VAL A 235 1.22 0.00 -3.86
C VAL A 235 0.71 0.85 -2.71
N GLU A 236 1.51 1.12 -1.67
CA GLU A 236 1.11 2.00 -0.57
C GLU A 236 0.82 3.43 -1.07
N VAL A 237 1.70 3.98 -1.91
CA VAL A 237 1.46 5.30 -2.51
C VAL A 237 0.26 5.26 -3.46
N LEU A 238 0.12 4.23 -4.28
CA LEU A 238 -1.05 4.07 -5.16
C LEU A 238 -2.36 4.01 -4.37
N ASN A 239 -2.42 3.22 -3.30
CA ASN A 239 -3.61 3.06 -2.48
C ASN A 239 -4.09 4.39 -1.89
N ILE A 240 -3.18 5.22 -1.38
CA ILE A 240 -3.58 6.53 -0.86
C ILE A 240 -4.09 7.47 -1.94
N LEU A 241 -3.51 7.45 -3.16
CA LEU A 241 -4.02 8.24 -4.28
C LEU A 241 -5.41 7.77 -4.71
N LEU A 242 -5.65 6.47 -4.78
CA LEU A 242 -6.97 5.92 -5.07
C LEU A 242 -8.01 6.33 -4.01
N LYS A 243 -7.65 6.33 -2.72
CA LYS A 243 -8.51 6.84 -1.65
C LYS A 243 -8.79 8.34 -1.80
N VAL A 244 -7.80 9.15 -2.14
CA VAL A 244 -7.99 10.59 -2.42
C VAL A 244 -8.99 10.78 -3.55
N ILE A 245 -8.81 10.11 -4.69
CA ILE A 245 -9.72 10.21 -5.85
C ILE A 245 -11.14 9.80 -5.46
N TYR A 246 -11.29 8.70 -4.71
CA TYR A 246 -12.58 8.22 -4.23
C TYR A 246 -13.30 9.26 -3.36
N TYR A 247 -12.66 9.76 -2.30
CA TYR A 247 -13.30 10.70 -1.37
C TYR A 247 -13.56 12.06 -1.99
N LYS A 248 -12.70 12.57 -2.90
CA LYS A 248 -13.02 13.75 -3.70
C LYS A 248 -14.31 13.56 -4.49
N ARG A 249 -14.52 12.38 -5.10
CA ARG A 249 -15.76 12.03 -5.80
C ARG A 249 -16.95 11.97 -4.84
N VAL A 250 -16.85 11.27 -3.72
CA VAL A 250 -17.90 11.16 -2.68
C VAL A 250 -18.34 12.53 -2.16
N PHE A 251 -17.38 13.43 -1.93
CA PHE A 251 -17.65 14.76 -1.40
C PHE A 251 -18.06 15.79 -2.48
N ASN A 252 -18.10 15.38 -3.77
CA ASN A 252 -18.32 16.27 -4.91
C ASN A 252 -17.30 17.42 -4.95
N GLN A 253 -16.04 17.10 -4.65
CA GLN A 253 -14.89 17.99 -4.79
C GLN A 253 -14.13 17.68 -6.08
N ILE A 254 -13.44 18.69 -6.59
CA ILE A 254 -12.57 18.52 -7.76
C ILE A 254 -11.26 17.84 -7.29
N CYS A 255 -10.95 16.68 -7.85
CA CYS A 255 -9.63 16.09 -7.69
C CYS A 255 -8.66 16.72 -8.69
N ASN A 256 -7.45 17.02 -8.25
CA ASN A 256 -6.39 17.51 -9.14
C ASN A 256 -6.10 16.46 -10.23
N GLN A 257 -6.15 16.86 -11.51
CA GLN A 257 -5.96 15.97 -12.64
C GLN A 257 -4.59 15.28 -12.60
N TYR A 258 -3.55 15.94 -12.13
CA TYR A 258 -2.22 15.35 -11.97
C TYR A 258 -2.21 14.13 -11.02
N ILE A 259 -3.02 14.16 -9.95
CA ILE A 259 -3.19 13.01 -9.04
C ILE A 259 -3.86 11.85 -9.78
N ILE A 260 -4.89 12.13 -10.56
CA ILE A 260 -5.63 11.12 -11.35
C ILE A 260 -4.70 10.47 -12.37
N ASP A 261 -4.03 11.27 -13.19
CA ASP A 261 -3.12 10.79 -14.24
C ASP A 261 -1.96 9.97 -13.65
N THR A 262 -1.43 10.42 -12.50
CA THR A 262 -0.35 9.72 -11.80
C THR A 262 -0.83 8.36 -11.28
N ALA A 263 -1.99 8.30 -10.61
CA ALA A 263 -2.52 7.06 -10.08
C ALA A 263 -2.90 6.06 -11.18
N GLU A 264 -3.41 6.54 -12.32
CA GLU A 264 -3.69 5.70 -13.48
C GLU A 264 -2.39 5.10 -14.05
N LYS A 265 -1.36 5.93 -14.26
CA LYS A 265 -0.04 5.50 -14.72
C LYS A 265 0.62 4.50 -13.75
N MET A 266 0.54 4.74 -12.44
CA MET A 266 1.02 3.80 -11.42
C MET A 266 0.29 2.46 -11.48
N SER A 267 -1.02 2.47 -11.70
CA SER A 267 -1.82 1.25 -11.85
C SER A 267 -1.41 0.45 -13.09
N GLU A 268 -1.10 1.13 -14.19
CA GLU A 268 -0.60 0.50 -15.41
C GLU A 268 0.78 -0.11 -15.20
N ALA A 269 1.70 0.59 -14.56
CA ALA A 269 3.01 0.07 -14.20
C ALA A 269 2.91 -1.17 -13.30
N LEU A 270 2.01 -1.17 -12.31
CA LEU A 270 1.85 -2.27 -11.37
C LEU A 270 1.47 -3.59 -12.05
N TYR A 271 0.47 -3.60 -12.95
CA TYR A 271 0.10 -4.86 -13.61
C TYR A 271 1.18 -5.36 -14.55
N GLN A 272 2.00 -4.47 -15.12
CA GLN A 272 3.12 -4.87 -15.95
C GLN A 272 4.23 -5.59 -15.16
N LEU A 273 4.35 -5.32 -13.87
CA LEU A 273 5.29 -6.00 -12.97
C LEU A 273 4.76 -7.33 -12.42
N SER A 274 3.45 -7.60 -12.54
CA SER A 274 2.86 -8.81 -11.99
C SER A 274 3.34 -10.06 -12.73
N MET A 275 3.58 -11.11 -11.96
CA MET A 275 3.86 -12.45 -12.49
C MET A 275 2.59 -13.09 -13.09
N PRO A 276 2.71 -14.22 -13.82
CA PRO A 276 1.57 -14.89 -14.45
C PRO A 276 0.43 -15.31 -13.53
N ASN A 277 0.69 -15.44 -12.23
CA ASN A 277 -0.30 -15.78 -11.19
C ASN A 277 -0.92 -14.54 -10.51
N ASN A 278 -0.72 -13.34 -11.05
CA ASN A 278 -1.12 -12.04 -10.48
C ASN A 278 -0.47 -11.69 -9.13
N GLU A 279 0.58 -12.41 -8.72
CA GLU A 279 1.43 -11.97 -7.61
C GLU A 279 2.47 -10.98 -8.10
N ILE A 280 2.91 -10.08 -7.22
CA ILE A 280 4.05 -9.22 -7.49
C ILE A 280 5.36 -9.96 -7.27
N GLU A 281 6.38 -9.63 -8.07
CA GLU A 281 7.74 -10.05 -7.78
C GLU A 281 8.25 -9.37 -6.51
N CYS A 282 8.99 -10.10 -5.69
CA CYS A 282 9.50 -9.63 -4.39
C CYS A 282 10.65 -8.62 -4.51
N PHE A 283 10.58 -7.72 -5.45
CA PHE A 283 11.55 -6.68 -5.75
C PHE A 283 11.67 -5.65 -4.61
N GLY A 284 12.88 -5.45 -4.10
CA GLY A 284 13.14 -4.62 -2.91
C GLY A 284 12.44 -5.17 -1.65
N ASP A 285 12.07 -4.30 -0.73
CA ASP A 285 11.30 -4.67 0.47
C ASP A 285 9.85 -5.01 0.10
N THR A 286 9.64 -6.14 -0.56
CA THR A 286 8.34 -6.59 -1.06
C THR A 286 8.05 -8.02 -0.61
N ASP A 287 6.83 -8.26 -0.11
CA ASP A 287 6.30 -9.59 0.13
C ASP A 287 5.57 -10.12 -1.10
N ARG A 288 5.43 -11.44 -1.21
CA ARG A 288 4.65 -12.04 -2.26
C ARG A 288 3.17 -11.92 -1.97
N VAL A 289 2.50 -11.03 -2.69
CA VAL A 289 1.06 -10.77 -2.58
C VAL A 289 0.43 -10.59 -3.97
N THR A 290 -0.87 -10.83 -4.08
CA THR A 290 -1.62 -10.60 -5.32
C THR A 290 -2.01 -9.14 -5.45
N ILE A 291 -2.06 -8.64 -6.69
CA ILE A 291 -2.49 -7.27 -6.98
C ILE A 291 -4.00 -7.12 -7.10
N SER A 292 -4.77 -8.19 -6.99
CA SER A 292 -6.19 -8.22 -7.38
C SER A 292 -7.02 -7.15 -6.68
N ALA A 293 -6.92 -7.01 -5.36
CA ALA A 293 -7.67 -6.00 -4.61
C ALA A 293 -7.34 -4.56 -5.05
N VAL A 294 -6.06 -4.28 -5.33
CA VAL A 294 -5.62 -2.95 -5.79
C VAL A 294 -6.14 -2.66 -7.20
N MET A 295 -6.11 -3.68 -8.08
CA MET A 295 -6.61 -3.55 -9.45
C MET A 295 -8.13 -3.39 -9.50
N GLU A 296 -8.88 -4.00 -8.60
CA GLU A 296 -10.33 -3.76 -8.44
C GLU A 296 -10.62 -2.29 -8.14
N ARG A 297 -9.92 -1.70 -7.17
CA ARG A 297 -10.01 -0.28 -6.79
C ARG A 297 -9.73 0.64 -7.98
N ALA A 298 -8.60 0.43 -8.62
CA ALA A 298 -8.17 1.22 -9.77
C ALA A 298 -9.13 1.05 -10.96
N SER A 299 -9.53 -0.18 -11.27
CA SER A 299 -10.49 -0.49 -12.34
C SER A 299 -11.82 0.23 -12.15
N TYR A 300 -12.37 0.22 -10.93
CA TYR A 300 -13.59 0.93 -10.60
C TYR A 300 -13.41 2.45 -10.76
N LEU A 301 -12.37 3.02 -10.17
CA LEU A 301 -12.15 4.47 -10.15
C LEU A 301 -11.88 5.06 -11.54
N PHE A 302 -11.17 4.32 -12.40
CA PHE A 302 -10.86 4.75 -13.77
C PHE A 302 -11.82 4.19 -14.83
N SER A 303 -12.82 3.40 -14.42
CA SER A 303 -13.72 2.68 -15.34
C SER A 303 -12.95 1.89 -16.42
N ASN A 304 -11.85 1.24 -16.01
CA ASN A 304 -10.86 0.64 -16.90
C ASN A 304 -10.94 -0.89 -16.91
N GLY A 305 -11.42 -1.45 -18.03
CA GLY A 305 -11.58 -2.90 -18.22
C GLY A 305 -10.26 -3.67 -18.31
N ILE A 306 -9.14 -3.01 -18.64
CA ILE A 306 -7.82 -3.65 -18.66
C ILE A 306 -7.37 -3.90 -17.21
N LEU A 307 -7.56 -2.95 -16.32
CA LEU A 307 -7.23 -3.13 -14.90
C LEU A 307 -8.11 -4.22 -14.27
N LYS A 308 -9.39 -4.32 -14.71
CA LYS A 308 -10.30 -5.39 -14.27
C LYS A 308 -9.78 -6.80 -14.59
N TYR A 309 -9.00 -6.96 -15.64
CA TYR A 309 -8.42 -8.27 -16.01
C TYR A 309 -7.59 -8.90 -14.86
N PHE A 310 -7.04 -8.09 -13.98
CA PHE A 310 -6.18 -8.49 -12.85
C PHE A 310 -6.94 -8.58 -11.52
N GLY A 311 -8.16 -8.06 -11.45
CA GLY A 311 -9.04 -8.15 -10.28
C GLY A 311 -9.87 -9.44 -10.26
N ASN A 312 -10.61 -9.63 -9.17
CA ASN A 312 -11.58 -10.71 -9.05
C ASN A 312 -12.88 -10.36 -9.80
N ALA A 313 -13.82 -11.30 -9.85
CA ALA A 313 -15.13 -11.08 -10.48
C ALA A 313 -15.98 -10.01 -9.76
N GLU A 314 -15.77 -9.84 -8.45
CA GLU A 314 -16.41 -8.88 -7.56
C GLU A 314 -15.44 -8.46 -6.46
N PHE A 315 -15.75 -7.39 -5.76
CA PHE A 315 -14.93 -6.87 -4.65
C PHE A 315 -14.76 -7.90 -3.53
N ASP A 316 -13.56 -7.96 -2.97
CA ASP A 316 -13.29 -8.62 -1.70
C ASP A 316 -13.93 -7.87 -0.50
N ALA A 317 -13.83 -8.43 0.69
CA ALA A 317 -14.41 -7.82 1.89
C ALA A 317 -13.81 -6.45 2.22
N GLU A 318 -12.55 -6.24 1.92
CA GLU A 318 -11.86 -4.97 2.14
C GLU A 318 -12.39 -3.89 1.19
N ASN A 319 -12.50 -4.19 -0.10
CA ASN A 319 -13.05 -3.27 -1.08
C ASN A 319 -14.55 -3.02 -0.88
N MET A 320 -15.30 -4.02 -0.42
CA MET A 320 -16.70 -3.83 -0.01
C MET A 320 -16.81 -2.86 1.17
N TYR A 321 -15.93 -2.94 2.14
CA TYR A 321 -15.89 -1.99 3.25
C TYR A 321 -15.55 -0.57 2.81
N TYR A 322 -14.53 -0.41 1.96
CA TYR A 322 -14.08 0.92 1.53
C TYR A 322 -14.99 1.59 0.53
N PHE A 323 -15.53 0.86 -0.45
CA PHE A 323 -16.25 1.44 -1.59
C PHE A 323 -17.75 1.16 -1.61
N GLY A 324 -18.21 0.07 -0.99
CA GLY A 324 -19.61 -0.27 -0.82
C GLY A 324 -20.25 -1.00 -1.99
N ALA A 325 -21.58 -1.23 -1.88
CA ALA A 325 -22.34 -2.07 -2.81
C ALA A 325 -22.51 -1.43 -4.18
N CYS A 326 -22.77 -0.12 -4.25
CA CYS A 326 -22.90 0.60 -5.54
C CYS A 326 -21.64 0.47 -6.37
N ALA A 327 -20.48 0.72 -5.78
CA ALA A 327 -19.18 0.62 -6.45
C ALA A 327 -18.90 -0.80 -6.96
N ASN A 328 -19.22 -1.83 -6.15
CA ASN A 328 -19.10 -3.23 -6.58
C ASN A 328 -19.97 -3.52 -7.80
N GLN A 329 -21.19 -3.01 -7.83
CA GLN A 329 -22.08 -3.20 -8.98
C GLN A 329 -21.55 -2.51 -10.24
N GLU A 330 -21.01 -1.29 -10.12
CA GLU A 330 -20.38 -0.58 -11.24
C GLU A 330 -19.15 -1.37 -11.73
N TYR A 331 -18.29 -1.81 -10.82
CA TYR A 331 -17.13 -2.64 -11.13
C TYR A 331 -17.52 -3.94 -11.87
N LYS A 332 -18.54 -4.66 -11.40
CA LYS A 332 -19.02 -5.91 -12.05
C LYS A 332 -19.48 -5.67 -13.49
N ASN A 333 -20.03 -4.52 -13.78
CA ASN A 333 -20.54 -4.16 -15.11
C ASN A 333 -19.43 -3.71 -16.10
N LEU A 334 -18.20 -3.45 -15.62
CA LEU A 334 -17.10 -3.11 -16.52
C LEU A 334 -16.75 -4.27 -17.45
N PRO A 335 -16.35 -3.99 -18.71
CA PRO A 335 -15.86 -5.02 -19.60
C PRO A 335 -14.57 -5.64 -19.10
N LEU A 336 -14.33 -6.92 -19.37
CA LEU A 336 -13.05 -7.58 -19.10
C LEU A 336 -12.20 -7.49 -20.38
N LEU A 337 -11.12 -6.70 -20.34
CA LEU A 337 -10.27 -6.47 -21.50
C LEU A 337 -8.83 -6.92 -21.21
N GLN A 338 -8.30 -7.79 -22.06
CA GLN A 338 -6.91 -8.22 -21.96
C GLN A 338 -5.95 -7.10 -22.39
N PRO A 339 -4.84 -6.84 -21.68
CA PRO A 339 -3.84 -5.87 -22.12
C PRO A 339 -3.21 -6.26 -23.46
N ALA A 340 -2.95 -5.26 -24.31
CA ALA A 340 -2.32 -5.47 -25.61
C ALA A 340 -0.77 -5.58 -25.51
N LEU A 341 -0.15 -4.79 -24.62
CA LEU A 341 1.30 -4.78 -24.46
C LEU A 341 1.76 -5.96 -23.60
N GLN A 342 2.81 -6.64 -24.08
CA GLN A 342 3.45 -7.77 -23.39
C GLN A 342 4.83 -7.42 -22.82
N SER A 343 5.24 -6.18 -22.92
CA SER A 343 6.51 -5.67 -22.38
C SER A 343 6.31 -4.33 -21.68
N PHE A 344 7.13 -4.07 -20.70
CA PHE A 344 7.27 -2.80 -20.01
C PHE A 344 8.74 -2.39 -20.04
N ASP A 345 9.00 -1.21 -20.60
CA ASP A 345 10.35 -0.65 -20.76
C ASP A 345 10.52 0.57 -19.87
N GLY A 346 10.71 0.33 -18.57
CA GLY A 346 10.86 1.36 -17.54
C GLY A 346 12.26 1.95 -17.50
N TYR A 347 12.59 2.79 -18.49
CA TYR A 347 13.92 3.42 -18.55
C TYR A 347 14.21 4.39 -17.41
N ALA A 348 13.20 5.03 -16.86
CA ALA A 348 13.36 5.97 -15.74
C ALA A 348 13.58 5.23 -14.42
N SER A 349 12.82 4.17 -14.18
CA SER A 349 12.94 3.31 -12.98
C SER A 349 14.07 2.29 -13.07
N GLY A 350 14.47 1.91 -14.29
CA GLY A 350 15.42 0.82 -14.54
C GLY A 350 14.80 -0.57 -14.40
N VAL A 351 13.47 -0.70 -14.51
CA VAL A 351 12.74 -1.98 -14.42
C VAL A 351 12.15 -2.33 -15.78
N PHE A 352 12.41 -3.54 -16.25
CA PHE A 352 11.97 -4.02 -17.56
C PHE A 352 11.31 -5.38 -17.43
N THR A 353 10.14 -5.55 -18.06
CA THR A 353 9.47 -6.86 -18.09
C THR A 353 9.08 -7.26 -19.51
N THR A 354 9.05 -8.58 -19.76
CA THR A 354 8.42 -9.17 -20.93
C THR A 354 7.67 -10.43 -20.57
N ARG A 355 6.67 -10.75 -21.39
CA ARG A 355 5.88 -11.96 -21.26
C ARG A 355 5.48 -12.53 -22.61
N SER A 356 5.32 -13.85 -22.70
CA SER A 356 4.91 -14.50 -23.94
C SER A 356 3.43 -14.29 -24.29
N CYS A 357 2.60 -14.08 -23.27
CA CYS A 357 1.17 -13.80 -23.36
C CYS A 357 0.67 -13.29 -21.99
N TRP A 358 -0.60 -12.96 -21.89
CA TRP A 358 -1.29 -12.76 -20.62
C TRP A 358 -1.96 -14.07 -20.19
N GLY A 359 -1.88 -14.38 -18.90
CA GLY A 359 -2.51 -15.56 -18.28
C GLY A 359 -1.53 -16.42 -17.49
N SER A 360 -2.09 -17.37 -16.75
CA SER A 360 -1.38 -18.16 -15.74
C SER A 360 -0.31 -19.12 -16.28
N SER A 361 -0.24 -19.37 -17.58
CA SER A 361 0.78 -20.22 -18.24
C SER A 361 1.85 -19.44 -18.98
N ALA A 362 1.89 -18.11 -18.83
CA ALA A 362 2.84 -17.26 -19.54
C ALA A 362 4.29 -17.53 -19.11
N ASN A 363 5.23 -17.33 -20.03
CA ASN A 363 6.61 -17.03 -19.66
C ASN A 363 6.70 -15.56 -19.30
N PHE A 364 7.45 -15.26 -18.25
CA PHE A 364 7.65 -13.90 -17.77
C PHE A 364 9.10 -13.69 -17.39
N THR A 365 9.65 -12.55 -17.74
CA THR A 365 10.97 -12.11 -17.31
C THR A 365 10.89 -10.70 -16.77
N MET A 366 11.64 -10.44 -15.70
CA MET A 366 11.92 -9.10 -15.19
C MET A 366 13.43 -8.90 -15.11
N PHE A 367 13.91 -7.77 -15.58
CA PHE A 367 15.30 -7.33 -15.48
C PHE A 367 15.35 -5.98 -14.80
N THR A 368 16.26 -5.81 -13.82
CA THR A 368 16.42 -4.55 -13.09
C THR A 368 17.81 -3.97 -13.26
N ASN A 369 17.89 -2.68 -13.51
CA ASN A 369 19.12 -1.88 -13.51
C ASN A 369 18.80 -0.43 -13.13
N GLY A 370 18.04 -0.25 -12.06
CA GLY A 370 17.63 1.06 -11.54
C GLY A 370 18.60 1.63 -10.50
N SER A 371 18.27 2.81 -10.00
CA SER A 371 18.91 3.36 -8.80
C SER A 371 18.64 2.47 -7.59
N LEU A 372 19.45 2.60 -6.53
CA LEU A 372 19.20 1.87 -5.27
C LEU A 372 17.82 2.21 -4.68
N GLY A 373 17.29 3.39 -4.98
CA GLY A 373 16.09 3.89 -4.34
C GLY A 373 16.37 4.45 -2.95
N SER A 374 15.46 4.15 -2.01
CA SER A 374 15.59 4.50 -0.60
C SER A 374 16.12 3.32 0.23
N GLY A 375 15.92 3.38 1.57
CA GLY A 375 16.18 2.26 2.47
C GLY A 375 15.41 0.97 2.15
N HIS A 376 14.40 1.03 1.30
CA HIS A 376 13.60 -0.12 0.85
C HIS A 376 14.16 -0.84 -0.38
N GLY A 377 15.06 -0.20 -1.14
CA GLY A 377 15.78 -0.85 -2.23
C GLY A 377 16.81 -1.86 -1.74
N HIS A 378 17.17 -2.81 -2.60
CA HIS A 378 18.15 -3.85 -2.34
C HIS A 378 19.37 -3.74 -3.25
N SER A 379 20.39 -4.55 -3.00
CA SER A 379 21.61 -4.64 -3.84
C SER A 379 21.35 -5.50 -5.09
N ASP A 380 20.35 -5.15 -5.87
CA ASP A 380 19.73 -5.96 -6.91
C ASP A 380 19.95 -5.46 -8.35
N ASN A 381 20.89 -4.56 -8.57
CA ASN A 381 21.24 -4.16 -9.92
C ASN A 381 21.63 -5.37 -10.78
N LEU A 382 21.18 -5.38 -12.05
CA LEU A 382 21.37 -6.48 -13.00
C LEU A 382 20.68 -7.79 -12.58
N HIS A 383 19.71 -7.75 -11.68
CA HIS A 383 18.91 -8.90 -11.27
C HIS A 383 17.99 -9.39 -12.40
N VAL A 384 17.67 -10.67 -12.38
CA VAL A 384 16.74 -11.32 -13.29
C VAL A 384 15.76 -12.18 -12.53
N SER A 385 14.46 -11.95 -12.73
CA SER A 385 13.40 -12.90 -12.38
C SER A 385 12.88 -13.58 -13.63
N LEU A 386 12.50 -14.85 -13.50
CA LEU A 386 12.04 -15.69 -14.60
C LEU A 386 10.89 -16.59 -14.15
N CYS A 387 9.78 -16.56 -14.87
CA CYS A 387 8.75 -17.60 -14.83
C CYS A 387 8.70 -18.34 -16.18
N MET A 388 8.55 -19.66 -16.13
CA MET A 388 8.39 -20.48 -17.33
C MET A 388 7.11 -21.32 -17.21
N ASN A 389 6.26 -21.23 -18.23
CA ASN A 389 4.94 -21.87 -18.23
C ASN A 389 4.15 -21.56 -16.93
N GLY A 390 4.19 -20.30 -16.49
CA GLY A 390 3.52 -19.81 -15.29
C GLY A 390 4.19 -20.20 -13.97
N LYS A 391 5.29 -20.93 -13.99
CA LYS A 391 5.99 -21.36 -12.77
C LYS A 391 7.24 -20.51 -12.53
N PRO A 392 7.43 -19.98 -11.30
CA PRO A 392 8.67 -19.29 -10.93
C PRO A 392 9.88 -20.21 -11.06
N VAL A 393 10.95 -19.72 -11.68
CA VAL A 393 12.23 -20.41 -11.90
C VAL A 393 13.37 -19.64 -11.23
N LEU A 394 13.45 -18.33 -11.46
CA LEU A 394 14.33 -17.40 -10.76
C LEU A 394 13.43 -16.34 -10.14
N ILE A 395 13.53 -16.16 -8.84
CA ILE A 395 12.74 -15.22 -8.07
C ILE A 395 13.65 -14.32 -7.24
N ASP A 396 13.15 -13.17 -6.85
CA ASP A 396 13.77 -12.38 -5.80
C ASP A 396 13.39 -12.94 -4.41
N SER A 397 14.25 -12.74 -3.43
CA SER A 397 14.03 -13.19 -2.06
C SER A 397 13.11 -12.27 -1.25
N GLY A 398 12.97 -11.02 -1.68
CA GLY A 398 12.22 -9.99 -0.97
C GLY A 398 12.80 -9.64 0.39
N ARG A 399 11.94 -9.19 1.28
CA ARG A 399 12.29 -8.90 2.68
C ARG A 399 11.94 -10.07 3.60
N TYR A 400 12.48 -10.04 4.83
CA TYR A 400 12.09 -10.95 5.89
C TYR A 400 11.47 -10.20 7.08
N THR A 401 12.16 -9.16 7.59
CA THR A 401 11.75 -8.37 8.74
C THR A 401 12.36 -6.96 8.65
N TYR A 402 11.85 -6.02 9.44
CA TYR A 402 12.47 -4.69 9.64
C TYR A 402 13.31 -4.59 10.91
N ARG A 403 13.40 -5.63 11.69
CA ARG A 403 14.26 -5.66 12.89
C ARG A 403 15.71 -5.48 12.51
N GLU A 404 16.34 -4.44 13.05
CA GLU A 404 17.72 -4.06 12.72
C GLU A 404 18.77 -5.05 13.24
N ASP A 405 18.44 -5.79 14.30
CA ASP A 405 19.30 -6.79 14.92
C ASP A 405 19.24 -8.17 14.26
N HIS A 406 18.40 -8.33 13.23
CA HIS A 406 18.20 -9.64 12.60
C HIS A 406 19.14 -9.84 11.40
N GLU A 407 19.98 -10.88 11.45
CA GLU A 407 20.98 -11.18 10.40
C GLU A 407 20.36 -11.38 9.01
N GLU A 408 19.16 -12.00 8.94
CA GLU A 408 18.46 -12.24 7.67
C GLU A 408 18.08 -10.91 6.96
N ARG A 409 17.83 -9.84 7.71
CA ARG A 409 17.55 -8.53 7.13
C ARG A 409 18.70 -8.06 6.25
N ILE A 410 19.93 -8.13 6.76
CA ILE A 410 21.13 -7.73 6.03
C ILE A 410 21.44 -8.71 4.91
N ARG A 411 21.29 -10.01 5.16
CA ARG A 411 21.54 -11.06 4.18
C ARG A 411 20.65 -10.92 2.95
N LEU A 412 19.33 -10.69 3.14
CA LEU A 412 18.38 -10.59 2.04
C LEU A 412 18.51 -9.28 1.25
N LYS A 413 19.07 -8.23 1.85
CA LYS A 413 19.40 -6.97 1.16
C LYS A 413 20.71 -7.05 0.35
N SER A 414 21.55 -8.07 0.59
CA SER A 414 22.85 -8.19 -0.06
C SER A 414 22.73 -8.77 -1.47
N VAL A 415 23.67 -8.46 -2.34
CA VAL A 415 23.70 -8.90 -3.73
C VAL A 415 23.63 -10.45 -3.86
N ALA A 416 24.14 -11.20 -2.90
CA ALA A 416 24.13 -12.65 -2.91
C ALA A 416 22.72 -13.26 -2.72
N ALA A 417 21.75 -12.49 -2.27
CA ALA A 417 20.37 -12.94 -2.15
C ALA A 417 19.55 -12.74 -3.44
N HIS A 418 20.13 -12.11 -4.45
CA HIS A 418 19.48 -11.78 -5.72
C HIS A 418 20.10 -12.58 -6.88
N ASN A 419 19.34 -12.71 -8.00
CA ASN A 419 19.85 -13.30 -9.23
C ASN A 419 20.70 -12.28 -10.03
N SER A 420 21.64 -11.63 -9.35
CA SER A 420 22.52 -10.58 -9.86
C SER A 420 23.94 -11.10 -10.10
N LEU A 421 24.93 -10.23 -10.20
CA LEU A 421 26.33 -10.54 -10.43
C LEU A 421 27.17 -10.30 -9.17
N VAL A 422 27.96 -11.30 -8.81
CA VAL A 422 29.06 -11.19 -7.83
C VAL A 422 30.35 -11.54 -8.58
N ILE A 423 31.37 -10.69 -8.56
CA ILE A 423 32.62 -10.87 -9.29
C ILE A 423 33.74 -10.99 -8.26
N ASP A 424 34.50 -12.09 -8.35
CA ASP A 424 35.64 -12.40 -7.47
C ASP A 424 35.30 -12.30 -5.97
N ASP A 425 34.08 -12.73 -5.60
CA ASP A 425 33.53 -12.66 -4.24
C ASP A 425 33.46 -11.21 -3.66
N HIS A 426 33.61 -10.20 -4.51
CA HIS A 426 33.41 -8.80 -4.10
C HIS A 426 31.93 -8.40 -4.27
N PRO A 427 31.26 -8.00 -3.17
CA PRO A 427 29.91 -7.49 -3.25
C PRO A 427 29.90 -6.12 -3.94
N SER A 428 29.04 -5.96 -4.94
CA SER A 428 28.89 -4.69 -5.67
C SER A 428 28.15 -3.60 -4.91
N CYS A 429 27.48 -4.00 -3.82
CA CYS A 429 26.67 -3.14 -2.97
C CYS A 429 26.63 -3.76 -1.59
N ILE A 430 26.89 -2.96 -0.55
CA ILE A 430 27.15 -3.46 0.81
C ILE A 430 26.13 -2.83 1.77
N PRO A 431 25.10 -3.57 2.21
CA PRO A 431 24.24 -3.12 3.29
C PRO A 431 25.03 -2.92 4.59
N SER A 432 24.80 -1.80 5.27
CA SER A 432 25.42 -1.48 6.56
C SER A 432 24.43 -1.38 7.71
N GLY A 433 23.16 -1.66 7.45
CA GLY A 433 22.04 -1.68 8.38
C GLY A 433 20.74 -1.92 7.65
N SER A 434 19.63 -1.96 8.38
CA SER A 434 18.29 -2.17 7.77
C SER A 434 17.94 -1.14 6.70
N TRP A 435 18.46 0.08 6.83
CA TRP A 435 18.06 1.23 6.02
C TRP A 435 19.23 1.90 5.28
N THR A 436 20.45 1.42 5.47
CA THR A 436 21.67 2.10 5.01
C THR A 436 22.59 1.16 4.24
N TYR A 437 23.44 1.77 3.42
CA TYR A 437 24.47 1.09 2.65
C TYR A 437 25.81 1.81 2.81
N SER A 438 26.88 1.06 3.01
CA SER A 438 28.25 1.61 3.06
C SER A 438 28.83 1.79 1.65
N ASP A 439 28.36 1.00 0.69
CA ASP A 439 28.67 1.14 -0.74
C ASP A 439 27.50 0.68 -1.59
N PHE A 440 27.38 1.18 -2.83
CA PHE A 440 26.36 0.83 -3.80
C PHE A 440 26.84 1.02 -5.22
N THR A 441 26.30 0.24 -6.14
CA THR A 441 26.54 0.39 -7.59
C THR A 441 25.76 1.56 -8.18
N ILE A 442 26.30 2.12 -9.24
CA ILE A 442 25.66 3.21 -10.00
C ILE A 442 25.25 2.67 -11.37
N PRO A 443 23.97 2.56 -11.69
CA PRO A 443 23.52 2.19 -13.02
C PRO A 443 23.96 3.26 -14.04
N THR A 444 24.46 2.83 -15.19
CA THR A 444 24.97 3.76 -16.22
C THR A 444 24.15 3.74 -17.48
N LYS A 445 23.90 2.55 -18.03
CA LYS A 445 23.18 2.38 -19.28
C LYS A 445 22.38 1.09 -19.26
N THR A 446 21.16 1.18 -19.77
CA THR A 446 20.37 0.00 -20.12
C THR A 446 19.93 0.13 -21.56
N TYR A 447 20.06 -0.96 -22.31
CA TYR A 447 19.60 -1.10 -23.68
C TYR A 447 18.63 -2.29 -23.73
N VAL A 448 17.46 -2.05 -24.32
CA VAL A 448 16.43 -3.08 -24.53
C VAL A 448 16.07 -3.10 -26.01
N LYS A 449 15.89 -4.31 -26.54
CA LYS A 449 15.40 -4.52 -27.90
C LYS A 449 14.46 -5.72 -27.92
N HIS A 450 13.30 -5.52 -28.52
CA HIS A 450 12.34 -6.58 -28.82
C HIS A 450 12.37 -6.86 -30.33
N ASP A 451 12.60 -8.12 -30.71
CA ASP A 451 12.67 -8.57 -32.10
C ASP A 451 11.75 -9.80 -32.28
N GLY A 452 10.49 -9.52 -32.53
CA GLY A 452 9.44 -10.53 -32.54
C GLY A 452 9.32 -11.21 -31.17
N LYS A 453 9.66 -12.51 -31.11
CA LYS A 453 9.63 -13.31 -29.88
C LYS A 453 10.98 -13.38 -29.13
N ILE A 454 11.92 -12.51 -29.50
CA ILE A 454 13.25 -12.47 -28.89
C ILE A 454 13.44 -11.11 -28.22
N HIS A 455 13.85 -11.15 -26.96
CA HIS A 455 14.06 -9.96 -26.15
C HIS A 455 15.52 -9.91 -25.69
N TYR A 456 16.14 -8.77 -25.87
CA TYR A 456 17.54 -8.50 -25.52
C TYR A 456 17.57 -7.43 -24.45
N TYR A 457 18.30 -7.69 -23.38
CA TYR A 457 18.58 -6.74 -22.31
C TYR A 457 20.08 -6.63 -22.12
N GLU A 458 20.58 -5.41 -22.04
CA GLU A 458 21.97 -5.13 -21.68
C GLU A 458 21.96 -4.02 -20.64
N GLY A 459 22.40 -4.32 -19.42
CA GLY A 459 22.54 -3.36 -18.34
C GLY A 459 24.00 -3.24 -17.91
N SER A 460 24.42 -2.03 -17.56
CA SER A 460 25.77 -1.76 -17.05
C SER A 460 25.71 -0.94 -15.77
N VAL A 461 26.58 -1.28 -14.83
CA VAL A 461 26.75 -0.55 -13.56
C VAL A 461 28.22 -0.24 -13.33
N ILE A 462 28.49 0.85 -12.61
CA ILE A 462 29.78 1.15 -12.03
C ILE A 462 29.82 0.55 -10.63
N SER A 463 30.75 -0.37 -10.38
CA SER A 463 31.18 -0.75 -9.03
C SER A 463 32.28 0.21 -8.60
N LYS A 464 32.25 0.71 -7.37
CA LYS A 464 33.25 1.66 -6.86
C LYS A 464 34.45 0.94 -6.23
N ASN A 465 34.24 -0.25 -5.71
CA ASN A 465 35.26 -1.04 -5.04
C ASN A 465 35.20 -2.52 -5.43
N PRO A 466 36.06 -2.98 -6.36
CA PRO A 466 36.98 -2.19 -7.19
C PRO A 466 36.27 -1.28 -8.21
N LEU A 467 36.94 -0.22 -8.65
CA LEU A 467 36.39 0.67 -9.68
C LEU A 467 36.37 -0.04 -11.03
N GLN A 468 35.21 -0.52 -11.43
CA GLN A 468 34.99 -1.31 -12.65
C GLN A 468 33.60 -1.04 -13.21
N ILE A 469 33.43 -1.32 -14.50
CA ILE A 469 32.13 -1.36 -15.16
C ILE A 469 31.76 -2.83 -15.34
N TRP A 470 30.62 -3.22 -14.78
CA TRP A 470 30.06 -4.55 -14.98
C TRP A 470 28.88 -4.48 -15.93
N THR A 471 28.86 -5.39 -16.90
CA THR A 471 27.80 -5.44 -17.91
C THR A 471 27.21 -6.84 -17.96
N ARG A 472 25.89 -6.93 -17.86
CA ARG A 472 25.13 -8.16 -18.08
C ARG A 472 24.34 -8.06 -19.37
N LYS A 473 24.44 -9.08 -20.23
CA LYS A 473 23.67 -9.20 -21.47
C LYS A 473 22.82 -10.45 -21.40
N LEU A 474 21.54 -10.30 -21.65
CA LEU A 474 20.54 -11.36 -21.57
C LEU A 474 19.77 -11.45 -22.88
N ARG A 475 19.41 -12.68 -23.25
CA ARG A 475 18.57 -12.96 -24.41
C ARG A 475 17.50 -13.96 -24.00
N PHE A 476 16.25 -13.59 -24.13
CA PHE A 476 15.10 -14.43 -23.84
C PHE A 476 14.30 -14.73 -25.09
N ARG A 477 13.57 -15.84 -25.09
CA ARG A 477 12.59 -16.19 -26.11
C ARG A 477 11.25 -16.47 -25.46
N ASP A 478 10.14 -16.02 -26.06
CA ASP A 478 8.79 -16.21 -25.54
C ASP A 478 8.39 -17.68 -25.41
N ASN A 479 8.92 -18.56 -26.22
CA ASN A 479 8.57 -19.97 -26.30
C ASN A 479 9.58 -20.91 -25.60
N GLY A 480 10.32 -20.41 -24.65
CA GLY A 480 11.30 -21.18 -23.87
C GLY A 480 12.74 -20.98 -24.32
N ILE A 481 13.66 -21.61 -23.60
CA ILE A 481 15.12 -21.51 -23.75
C ILE A 481 15.58 -21.99 -25.11
#